data_2800f1b018fadb5489b07dd8b7b605f3
#
_entry.id   2800f1b018fadb5489b07dd8b7b605f3
#
_cell.length_a   1.000
_cell.length_b   1.000
_cell.length_c   1.000
_cell.angle_alpha   90.00
_cell.angle_beta   90.00
_cell.angle_gamma   90.00
#
_symmetry.space_group_name_H-M   'P 1'
#
loop_
_entity.id
_entity.type
_entity.pdbx_description
1 polymer ?
#
loop_
_entity_poly.entity_id
_entity_poly.type
_entity_poly.pdbx_seq_one_letter_code
_entity_poly.pdbx_strand_id
1 'polypeptide(L)'
;MIVLPTNISLNLVIDGTLNDLWRYRINDSTWTWMGGSSIINQQGVYGDIGIASSENVPGSRWGAVGWYDSLREEFWLFGGVAGSFPQSSACVYQPEY
;
A
#
# COMPACT_ATOMS: atom_id res chain seq x y z
N MET A 1 2.44 5.21 4.19
CA MET A 1 2.90 4.71 2.96
C MET A 1 3.50 5.77 2.12
N ILE A 2 4.67 5.56 1.67
CA ILE A 2 5.34 6.54 0.89
C ILE A 2 5.54 6.04 -0.47
N VAL A 3 5.16 6.83 -1.41
CA VAL A 3 5.35 6.46 -2.77
C VAL A 3 6.51 7.23 -3.28
N LEU A 4 7.54 6.55 -3.69
CA LEU A 4 8.66 7.20 -4.21
C LEU A 4 8.66 7.20 -5.66
N PRO A 5 8.87 8.24 -6.24
CA PRO A 5 8.86 8.31 -7.64
C PRO A 5 10.07 7.72 -8.16
N THR A 6 10.02 7.07 -9.06
CA THR A 6 11.10 6.52 -9.55
C THR A 6 11.52 7.15 -10.65
N ASN A 7 12.27 7.20 -11.19
CA ASN A 7 12.77 7.79 -12.14
C ASN A 7 12.60 7.64 -13.35
N ILE A 8 12.85 7.95 -14.07
CA ILE A 8 12.63 8.02 -15.20
C ILE A 8 13.43 8.05 -16.22
N SER A 9 13.42 7.47 -17.03
CA SER A 9 14.18 7.48 -17.98
C SER A 9 13.66 8.05 -19.02
N LEU A 10 14.06 8.52 -19.65
CA LEU A 10 13.70 9.14 -20.71
C LEU A 10 12.58 8.89 -21.35
N ASN A 11 12.39 8.22 -22.07
CA ASN A 11 11.29 8.06 -22.79
C ASN A 11 10.37 7.13 -22.24
N LEU A 12 10.66 6.42 -21.30
CA LEU A 12 9.82 5.47 -20.89
C LEU A 12 9.38 5.78 -19.58
N VAL A 13 8.26 6.07 -19.35
CA VAL A 13 7.75 6.34 -18.09
C VAL A 13 7.09 5.13 -17.60
N ILE A 14 7.57 4.56 -16.57
CA ILE A 14 6.92 3.42 -16.04
C ILE A 14 6.20 3.87 -14.84
N ASP A 15 4.92 3.92 -14.93
CA ASP A 15 4.14 4.32 -13.84
C ASP A 15 3.73 3.15 -13.06
N GLY A 16 3.77 3.20 -11.82
CA GLY A 16 3.31 2.14 -10.98
C GLY A 16 3.12 2.60 -9.57
N THR A 17 2.47 1.77 -8.79
CA THR A 17 2.26 2.06 -7.39
C THR A 17 2.88 0.96 -6.56
N LEU A 18 3.11 1.26 -5.32
CA LEU A 18 3.74 0.30 -4.43
C LEU A 18 2.80 0.00 -3.27
N ASN A 19 3.07 -1.06 -2.58
CA ASN A 19 2.33 -1.40 -1.37
C ASN A 19 3.24 -1.50 -0.17
N ASP A 20 4.36 -0.82 -0.21
CA ASP A 20 5.32 -0.90 0.86
C ASP A 20 4.94 0.03 2.01
N LEU A 21 5.35 -0.34 3.18
CA LEU A 21 5.10 0.41 4.38
C LEU A 21 6.41 0.67 5.07
N TRP A 22 6.67 1.90 5.40
CA TRP A 22 7.90 2.30 6.06
C TRP A 22 7.59 2.98 7.38
N ARG A 23 8.46 2.81 8.34
CA ARG A 23 8.36 3.47 9.62
C ARG A 23 9.53 4.42 9.78
N TYR A 24 9.24 5.64 10.14
CA TYR A 24 10.29 6.59 10.47
C TYR A 24 10.31 6.79 11.97
N ARG A 25 11.47 6.63 12.57
CA ARG A 25 11.59 6.84 13.99
C ARG A 25 12.29 8.14 14.24
N ILE A 26 11.62 9.04 14.92
CA ILE A 26 12.17 10.37 15.14
C ILE A 26 13.36 10.36 16.04
N ASN A 27 13.35 9.48 17.04
CA ASN A 27 14.43 9.49 18.03
C ASN A 27 15.80 9.33 17.43
N ASP A 28 15.95 8.53 16.44
CA ASP A 28 17.26 8.29 15.85
C ASP A 28 17.28 8.56 14.36
N SER A 29 16.20 9.14 13.84
CA SER A 29 16.13 9.56 12.46
C SER A 29 16.36 8.42 11.49
N THR A 30 15.77 7.29 11.76
CA THR A 30 15.96 6.12 10.91
C THR A 30 14.66 5.68 10.28
N TRP A 31 14.79 5.08 9.11
CA TRP A 31 13.67 4.48 8.39
C TRP A 31 13.79 2.97 8.45
N THR A 32 12.66 2.32 8.60
CA THR A 32 12.62 0.85 8.59
C THR A 32 11.53 0.40 7.64
N TRP A 33 11.86 -0.50 6.75
CA TRP A 33 10.88 -1.10 5.85
C TRP A 33 10.11 -2.12 6.67
N MET A 34 8.82 -1.94 6.75
CA MET A 34 7.98 -2.76 7.62
C MET A 34 7.28 -3.87 6.85
N GLY A 35 7.12 -3.75 5.59
CA GLY A 35 6.45 -4.79 4.80
C GLY A 35 6.11 -4.29 3.42
N GLY A 36 5.50 -5.16 2.66
CA GLY A 36 5.12 -4.85 1.31
C GLY A 36 6.19 -5.27 0.32
N SER A 37 5.94 -5.01 -0.93
CA SER A 37 6.81 -5.45 -2.01
C SER A 37 7.55 -4.26 -2.60
N SER A 38 8.71 -4.50 -3.15
CA SER A 38 9.42 -3.47 -3.87
C SER A 38 9.05 -3.45 -5.34
N ILE A 39 8.14 -4.31 -5.74
CA ILE A 39 7.74 -4.41 -7.14
C ILE A 39 6.49 -3.59 -7.36
N ILE A 40 6.45 -2.83 -8.43
CA ILE A 40 5.29 -1.99 -8.70
C ILE A 40 4.08 -2.84 -9.05
N ASN A 41 2.93 -2.30 -8.78
CA ASN A 41 1.65 -2.90 -9.15
C ASN A 41 1.46 -4.29 -8.58
N GLN A 42 1.90 -4.46 -7.37
CA GLN A 42 1.80 -5.74 -6.69
C GLN A 42 0.35 -6.02 -6.31
N GLN A 43 -0.11 -7.20 -6.58
CA GLN A 43 -1.45 -7.56 -6.20
C GLN A 43 -1.53 -7.87 -4.72
N GLY A 44 -2.67 -7.63 -4.15
CA GLY A 44 -2.86 -7.91 -2.74
C GLY A 44 -3.23 -9.35 -2.50
N VAL A 45 -3.16 -9.74 -1.26
CA VAL A 45 -3.60 -11.06 -0.81
C VAL A 45 -4.62 -10.80 0.26
N TYR A 46 -5.86 -11.16 0.00
CA TYR A 46 -6.92 -10.75 0.91
C TYR A 46 -7.52 -11.86 1.74
N GLY A 47 -7.40 -13.07 1.31
CA GLY A 47 -7.99 -14.19 2.04
C GLY A 47 -9.51 -14.05 2.10
N ASP A 48 -10.08 -14.43 3.22
CA ASP A 48 -11.52 -14.36 3.40
C ASP A 48 -11.86 -13.13 4.22
N ILE A 49 -12.93 -12.50 3.87
CA ILE A 49 -13.30 -11.26 4.53
C ILE A 49 -13.51 -11.52 6.01
N GLY A 50 -12.95 -10.68 6.83
CA GLY A 50 -13.09 -10.78 8.28
C GLY A 50 -12.20 -11.80 8.94
N ILE A 51 -11.40 -12.54 8.17
CA ILE A 51 -10.53 -13.55 8.73
C ILE A 51 -9.10 -13.06 8.65
N ALA A 52 -8.47 -12.88 9.78
CA ALA A 52 -7.11 -12.38 9.82
C ALA A 52 -6.11 -13.44 9.41
N SER A 53 -5.06 -13.02 8.77
CA SER A 53 -3.97 -13.91 8.41
C SER A 53 -2.72 -13.09 8.23
N SER A 54 -1.60 -13.63 8.67
CA SER A 54 -0.34 -12.94 8.49
C SER A 54 0.08 -12.88 7.03
N GLU A 55 -0.62 -13.64 6.17
CA GLU A 55 -0.31 -13.61 4.75
C GLU A 55 -1.07 -12.51 4.02
N ASN A 56 -2.06 -11.92 4.66
CA ASN A 56 -2.85 -10.90 3.99
C ASN A 56 -2.06 -9.62 3.84
N VAL A 57 -2.18 -8.98 2.70
CA VAL A 57 -1.49 -7.73 2.48
C VAL A 57 -2.27 -6.92 1.44
N PRO A 58 -2.43 -5.64 1.65
CA PRO A 58 -3.10 -4.82 0.65
C PRO A 58 -2.27 -4.72 -0.62
N GLY A 59 -2.94 -4.63 -1.73
CA GLY A 59 -2.26 -4.45 -3.00
C GLY A 59 -1.77 -3.03 -3.17
N SER A 60 -0.98 -2.83 -4.19
CA SER A 60 -0.44 -1.52 -4.53
C SER A 60 -1.56 -0.55 -4.83
N ARG A 61 -1.47 0.66 -4.33
CA ARG A 61 -2.53 1.65 -4.52
C ARG A 61 -2.02 3.04 -4.21
N TRP A 62 -2.76 4.03 -4.66
CA TRP A 62 -2.48 5.40 -4.30
C TRP A 62 -3.79 6.07 -3.93
N GLY A 63 -3.70 7.12 -3.15
CA GLY A 63 -4.88 7.87 -2.80
C GLY A 63 -5.76 7.27 -1.73
N ALA A 64 -5.26 6.27 -1.04
CA ALA A 64 -6.03 5.66 0.04
C ALA A 64 -6.02 6.56 1.26
N VAL A 65 -6.97 6.32 2.14
CA VAL A 65 -7.05 7.04 3.40
C VAL A 65 -6.72 6.06 4.50
N GLY A 66 -5.92 6.49 5.45
CA GLY A 66 -5.59 5.63 6.56
C GLY A 66 -5.76 6.35 7.87
N TRP A 67 -6.04 5.63 8.91
CA TRP A 67 -6.13 6.22 10.24
C TRP A 67 -5.81 5.16 11.29
N TYR A 68 -5.57 5.65 12.50
CA TYR A 68 -5.22 4.79 13.61
C TYR A 68 -6.33 4.87 14.67
N ASP A 69 -6.80 3.72 15.09
CA ASP A 69 -7.78 3.61 16.16
C ASP A 69 -7.01 3.31 17.44
N SER A 70 -6.84 4.29 18.29
CA SER A 70 -6.02 4.12 19.46
C SER A 70 -6.67 3.27 20.53
N LEU A 71 -7.98 3.13 20.49
CA LEU A 71 -8.64 2.30 21.49
C LEU A 71 -8.43 0.83 21.20
N ARG A 72 -8.35 0.47 19.93
CA ARG A 72 -8.15 -0.90 19.56
C ARG A 72 -6.74 -1.16 19.10
N GLU A 73 -5.94 -0.11 18.98
CA GLU A 73 -4.57 -0.21 18.51
C GLU A 73 -4.51 -0.84 17.12
N GLU A 74 -5.33 -0.33 16.24
CA GLU A 74 -5.43 -0.85 14.89
C GLU A 74 -5.25 0.25 13.87
N PHE A 75 -4.64 -0.10 12.76
CA PHE A 75 -4.54 0.81 11.63
C PHE A 75 -5.56 0.39 10.59
N TRP A 76 -6.22 1.35 9.99
CA TRP A 76 -7.24 1.09 8.99
C TRP A 76 -6.84 1.73 7.68
N LEU A 77 -7.15 1.06 6.59
CA LEU A 77 -6.87 1.54 5.26
C LEU A 77 -8.13 1.41 4.44
N PHE A 78 -8.47 2.45 3.73
CA PHE A 78 -9.72 2.44 2.97
C PHE A 78 -9.51 3.08 1.61
N GLY A 79 -9.95 2.40 0.57
CA GLY A 79 -10.06 2.99 -0.75
C GLY A 79 -8.78 3.10 -1.51
N GLY A 80 -8.72 4.12 -2.32
CA GLY A 80 -7.60 4.34 -3.20
C GLY A 80 -7.82 3.72 -4.55
N VAL A 81 -6.85 3.91 -5.42
CA VAL A 81 -6.91 3.41 -6.77
C VAL A 81 -5.86 2.34 -6.92
N ALA A 82 -6.25 1.19 -7.42
CA ALA A 82 -5.33 0.09 -7.61
C ALA A 82 -4.34 0.44 -8.69
N GLY A 83 -3.13 -0.01 -8.49
CA GLY A 83 -2.11 0.33 -9.43
C GLY A 83 -1.98 -0.58 -10.60
N SER A 84 -2.76 -1.62 -10.66
CA SER A 84 -2.50 -2.43 -11.74
C SER A 84 -3.36 -2.18 -12.81
N PHE A 85 -3.12 -2.55 -13.86
CA PHE A 85 -3.76 -2.21 -14.96
C PHE A 85 -4.01 -3.24 -15.65
N PRO A 86 -4.56 -3.39 -16.46
CA PRO A 86 -5.04 -2.35 -17.17
C PRO A 86 -6.39 -1.96 -16.74
N GLN A 87 -6.72 -2.04 -15.88
CA GLN A 87 -7.85 -1.73 -15.51
C GLN A 87 -8.25 -0.74 -15.11
N SER A 88 -8.69 -0.35 -15.27
CA SER A 88 -9.24 0.60 -15.17
C SER A 88 -10.01 0.77 -14.12
N SER A 89 -10.04 0.20 -13.46
CA SER A 89 -10.83 0.27 -12.62
C SER A 89 -10.81 1.05 -11.71
N ALA A 90 -10.93 1.70 -11.55
CA ALA A 90 -11.14 2.53 -10.80
C ALA A 90 -10.98 2.43 -9.39
N CYS A 91 -11.64 3.06 -8.63
CA CYS A 91 -11.53 3.00 -7.30
C CYS A 91 -11.86 1.71 -6.80
N VAL A 92 -11.10 1.16 -6.04
CA VAL A 92 -11.34 -0.12 -5.54
C VAL A 92 -11.64 0.02 -4.10
N TYR A 93 -12.76 -0.39 -3.70
CA TYR A 93 -13.06 -0.39 -2.31
C TYR A 93 -12.72 -1.74 -1.79
N GLN A 94 -11.74 -1.78 -0.95
CA GLN A 94 -11.33 -3.02 -0.40
C GLN A 94 -11.08 -2.83 1.03
N PRO A 95 -11.98 -3.19 1.85
CA PRO A 95 -11.78 -3.04 3.28
C PRO A 95 -10.71 -4.01 3.70
N GLU A 96 -9.76 -3.50 4.40
CA GLU A 96 -8.67 -4.31 4.83
C GLU A 96 -8.77 -4.46 6.29
N TYR A 97 -8.82 -5.59 6.80
CA TYR A 97 -8.95 -5.79 8.21
C TYR A 97 -7.77 -6.53 8.77
#